data_fc795f9d3e27e6322abf00d58ba7061e
#
_entry.id   fc795f9d3e27e6322abf00d58ba7061e
#
_cell.length_a   1.000
_cell.length_b   1.000
_cell.length_c   1.000
_cell.angle_alpha   90.00
_cell.angle_beta   90.00
_cell.angle_gamma   90.00
#
_symmetry.space_group_name_H-M   'P 1'
#
loop_
_entity.id
_entity.type
_entity.pdbx_description
1 polymer ?
#
loop_
_entity_poly.entity_id
_entity_poly.type
_entity_poly.pdbx_seq_one_letter_code
_entity_poly.pdbx_strand_id
1 'polypeptide(L)'
;MVWFYIALVVILILLLICLILAISIHNKYFFNRFVADSLTRYYTKDEFGLSEHVVSFSCNKRKLKGAFYSKNIEYPNNLIIFCHGMWSSRKAYMQDIAYYCQNGFEVFSYDAYGVDESEGNSIVGLGMGLKALDSAINYVKSIDAYKDKNIIVIGHSWGGFCALNIVKYHPNIKKVIALAPFISINQVLKGMLPKKLGFMAYFITIIDFFKCGFYSLENAKKNLKKYNGDAYIIHSLDDNMVNYNLNTGLLKKNLPNYSNILIETVNNKIHNPQYTENAVKLLNEYLAKLHSLDLTKQKELKSQTNFHDLGELDLDKIEKFILK
;
A
#
# COMPACT_ATOMS: atom_id res chain seq x y z
N MET A 1 -41.75 -12.60 28.46
CA MET A 1 -41.23 -11.19 28.34
C MET A 1 -39.89 -11.01 29.04
N VAL A 2 -39.72 -11.35 30.32
CA VAL A 2 -38.48 -11.16 31.10
C VAL A 2 -37.26 -11.76 30.42
N TRP A 3 -37.32 -13.01 30.01
CA TRP A 3 -36.22 -13.71 29.30
C TRP A 3 -35.80 -13.05 27.99
N PHE A 4 -36.76 -12.44 27.28
CA PHE A 4 -36.44 -11.65 26.06
C PHE A 4 -35.61 -10.42 26.37
N TYR A 5 -35.96 -9.66 27.42
CA TYR A 5 -35.20 -8.49 27.85
C TYR A 5 -33.81 -8.89 28.37
N ILE A 6 -33.71 -9.98 29.12
CA ILE A 6 -32.41 -10.50 29.59
C ILE A 6 -31.53 -10.86 28.37
N ALA A 7 -32.06 -11.61 27.39
CA ALA A 7 -31.32 -11.95 26.18
C ALA A 7 -30.85 -10.68 25.40
N LEU A 8 -31.73 -9.68 25.26
CA LEU A 8 -31.41 -8.43 24.62
C LEU A 8 -30.27 -7.70 25.34
N VAL A 9 -30.34 -7.59 26.66
CA VAL A 9 -29.28 -6.98 27.48
C VAL A 9 -27.94 -7.71 27.32
N VAL A 10 -27.95 -9.05 27.34
CA VAL A 10 -26.74 -9.84 27.14
C VAL A 10 -26.14 -9.61 25.76
N ILE A 11 -26.97 -9.55 24.70
CA ILE A 11 -26.49 -9.26 23.32
C ILE A 11 -25.87 -7.86 23.28
N LEU A 12 -26.50 -6.84 23.87
CA LEU A 12 -25.96 -5.49 23.91
C LEU A 12 -24.61 -5.41 24.64
N ILE A 13 -24.47 -6.12 25.76
CA ILE A 13 -23.21 -6.20 26.50
C ILE A 13 -22.12 -6.86 25.63
N LEU A 14 -22.43 -7.95 24.93
CA LEU A 14 -21.49 -8.64 24.06
C LEU A 14 -21.06 -7.74 22.88
N LEU A 15 -21.99 -7.01 22.27
CA LEU A 15 -21.70 -6.04 21.21
C LEU A 15 -20.78 -4.91 21.72
N LEU A 16 -21.05 -4.39 22.92
CA LEU A 16 -20.22 -3.37 23.54
C LEU A 16 -18.78 -3.88 23.81
N ILE A 17 -18.65 -5.11 24.31
CA ILE A 17 -17.34 -5.74 24.51
C ILE A 17 -16.60 -5.86 23.15
N CYS A 18 -17.27 -6.35 22.11
CA CYS A 18 -16.68 -6.43 20.77
C CYS A 18 -16.23 -5.06 20.24
N LEU A 19 -17.02 -4.02 20.48
CA LEU A 19 -16.70 -2.65 20.07
C LEU A 19 -15.45 -2.13 20.81
N ILE A 20 -15.38 -2.30 22.13
CA ILE A 20 -14.22 -1.90 22.95
C ILE A 20 -12.95 -2.62 22.49
N LEU A 21 -13.05 -3.94 22.26
CA LEU A 21 -11.93 -4.73 21.74
C LEU A 21 -11.51 -4.25 20.34
N ALA A 22 -12.46 -3.96 19.46
CA ALA A 22 -12.18 -3.46 18.12
C ALA A 22 -11.46 -2.10 18.16
N ILE A 23 -11.90 -1.18 19.02
CA ILE A 23 -11.23 0.12 19.24
C ILE A 23 -9.80 -0.10 19.74
N SER A 24 -9.61 -0.99 20.70
CA SER A 24 -8.28 -1.30 21.25
C SER A 24 -7.34 -1.86 20.18
N ILE A 25 -7.80 -2.85 19.41
CA ILE A 25 -7.03 -3.46 18.31
C ILE A 25 -6.72 -2.40 17.24
N HIS A 26 -7.73 -1.63 16.81
CA HIS A 26 -7.54 -0.60 15.80
C HIS A 26 -6.50 0.44 16.26
N ASN A 27 -6.60 0.93 17.50
CA ASN A 27 -5.67 1.91 18.04
C ASN A 27 -4.24 1.34 18.17
N LYS A 28 -4.11 0.10 18.60
CA LYS A 28 -2.80 -0.57 18.70
C LYS A 28 -2.06 -0.59 17.36
N TYR A 29 -2.75 -0.86 16.26
CA TYR A 29 -2.12 -1.01 14.95
C TYR A 29 -2.06 0.30 14.14
N PHE A 30 -3.02 1.20 14.30
CA PHE A 30 -3.17 2.34 13.38
C PHE A 30 -3.05 3.71 14.06
N PHE A 31 -3.06 3.76 15.40
CA PHE A 31 -2.94 5.03 16.12
C PHE A 31 -1.49 5.37 16.48
N ASN A 32 -0.56 4.99 15.61
CA ASN A 32 0.86 5.28 15.72
C ASN A 32 1.34 5.99 14.44
N ARG A 33 2.23 6.96 14.64
CA ARG A 33 2.98 7.57 13.55
C ARG A 33 4.09 6.61 13.13
N PHE A 34 4.29 6.47 11.83
CA PHE A 34 5.47 5.80 11.30
C PHE A 34 6.56 6.84 11.01
N VAL A 35 7.76 6.58 11.48
CA VAL A 35 8.97 7.33 11.13
C VAL A 35 9.99 6.33 10.63
N ALA A 36 10.61 6.63 9.50
CA ALA A 36 11.64 5.79 8.93
C ALA A 36 12.79 5.59 9.94
N ASP A 37 13.25 4.33 10.04
CA ASP A 37 14.31 3.98 11.00
C ASP A 37 15.62 4.71 10.64
N SER A 38 16.13 5.53 11.55
CA SER A 38 17.37 6.29 11.37
C SER A 38 18.63 5.42 11.25
N LEU A 39 18.54 4.15 11.66
CA LEU A 39 19.64 3.19 11.54
C LEU A 39 19.62 2.47 10.19
N THR A 40 18.50 2.49 9.48
CA THR A 40 18.41 1.93 8.13
C THR A 40 18.87 2.98 7.13
N ARG A 41 19.89 2.63 6.34
CA ARG A 41 20.29 3.45 5.19
C ARG A 41 19.28 3.27 4.07
N TYR A 42 18.63 4.35 3.67
CA TYR A 42 17.78 4.40 2.49
C TYR A 42 18.58 4.97 1.32
N TYR A 43 18.33 4.47 0.12
CA TYR A 43 18.85 5.11 -1.09
C TYR A 43 18.33 6.53 -1.24
N THR A 44 19.16 7.37 -1.80
CA THR A 44 18.81 8.75 -2.15
C THR A 44 18.69 8.90 -3.68
N LYS A 45 18.04 9.95 -4.12
CA LYS A 45 17.96 10.31 -5.54
C LYS A 45 19.34 10.47 -6.20
N ASP A 46 20.34 10.92 -5.44
CA ASP A 46 21.69 11.23 -5.96
C ASP A 46 22.43 9.96 -6.37
N GLU A 47 22.21 8.84 -5.68
CA GLU A 47 22.82 7.53 -6.02
C GLU A 47 22.33 7.01 -7.37
N PHE A 48 21.18 7.46 -7.83
CA PHE A 48 20.62 7.10 -9.14
C PHE A 48 20.71 8.22 -10.17
N GLY A 49 21.24 9.38 -9.79
CA GLY A 49 21.34 10.57 -10.65
C GLY A 49 19.98 11.13 -11.04
N LEU A 50 19.01 11.12 -10.11
CA LEU A 50 17.65 11.62 -10.33
C LEU A 50 17.55 13.10 -9.98
N SER A 51 16.75 13.83 -10.75
CA SER A 51 16.18 15.11 -10.34
C SER A 51 15.05 14.88 -9.37
N GLU A 52 14.92 15.73 -8.34
CA GLU A 52 13.85 15.70 -7.36
C GLU A 52 13.25 17.09 -7.19
N HIS A 53 11.92 17.17 -7.26
CA HIS A 53 11.17 18.37 -6.92
C HIS A 53 10.21 18.08 -5.77
N VAL A 54 10.59 18.49 -4.55
CA VAL A 54 9.82 18.25 -3.33
C VAL A 54 8.65 19.21 -3.26
N VAL A 55 7.48 18.69 -2.90
CA VAL A 55 6.22 19.43 -2.79
C VAL A 55 5.48 19.10 -1.52
N SER A 56 4.49 19.93 -1.19
CA SER A 56 3.52 19.65 -0.13
C SER A 56 2.12 19.88 -0.66
N PHE A 57 1.20 18.98 -0.32
CA PHE A 57 -0.21 19.10 -0.69
C PHE A 57 -1.12 18.76 0.49
N SER A 58 -2.39 19.19 0.42
CA SER A 58 -3.33 19.03 1.52
C SER A 58 -4.08 17.70 1.44
N CYS A 59 -4.18 17.02 2.58
CA CYS A 59 -5.06 15.88 2.79
C CYS A 59 -5.69 16.00 4.19
N ASN A 60 -7.02 16.04 4.27
CA ASN A 60 -7.74 16.08 5.54
C ASN A 60 -7.23 17.16 6.53
N LYS A 61 -7.04 18.40 6.04
CA LYS A 61 -6.52 19.56 6.80
C LYS A 61 -5.05 19.42 7.28
N ARG A 62 -4.30 18.47 6.76
CA ARG A 62 -2.88 18.26 7.03
C ARG A 62 -2.08 18.32 5.74
N LYS A 63 -0.82 18.67 5.85
CA LYS A 63 0.12 18.71 4.72
C LYS A 63 0.81 17.36 4.60
N LEU A 64 0.73 16.76 3.41
CA LEU A 64 1.52 15.60 3.04
C LEU A 64 2.73 16.06 2.24
N LYS A 65 3.84 15.36 2.41
CA LYS A 65 5.07 15.54 1.65
C LYS A 65 5.14 14.54 0.51
N GLY A 66 5.51 15.03 -0.65
CA GLY A 66 5.77 14.23 -1.84
C GLY A 66 6.88 14.82 -2.67
N ALA A 67 7.31 14.10 -3.68
CA ALA A 67 8.28 14.60 -4.64
C ALA A 67 8.03 14.03 -6.04
N PHE A 68 8.31 14.83 -7.05
CA PHE A 68 8.44 14.40 -8.43
C PHE A 68 9.90 14.02 -8.68
N TYR A 69 10.09 12.83 -9.24
CA TYR A 69 11.40 12.29 -9.59
C TYR A 69 11.48 12.08 -11.09
N SER A 70 12.61 12.42 -11.69
CA SER A 70 12.85 12.20 -13.11
C SER A 70 14.34 12.07 -13.41
N LYS A 71 14.63 11.47 -14.57
CA LYS A 71 15.96 11.48 -15.16
C LYS A 71 15.85 11.99 -16.60
N ASN A 72 15.87 11.12 -17.57
CA ASN A 72 15.65 11.48 -18.98
C ASN A 72 14.19 11.12 -19.30
N ILE A 73 13.31 12.11 -19.46
CA ILE A 73 11.88 11.84 -19.67
C ILE A 73 11.68 11.47 -21.15
N GLU A 74 11.33 10.21 -21.41
CA GLU A 74 10.99 9.67 -22.74
C GLU A 74 9.47 9.61 -22.95
N TYR A 75 8.69 9.53 -21.85
CA TYR A 75 7.22 9.43 -21.88
C TYR A 75 6.56 10.66 -21.22
N PRO A 76 6.68 11.86 -21.83
CA PRO A 76 6.24 13.11 -21.20
C PRO A 76 4.72 13.19 -20.99
N ASN A 77 3.92 12.40 -21.71
CA ASN A 77 2.48 12.36 -21.56
C ASN A 77 2.00 11.43 -20.43
N ASN A 78 2.93 10.71 -19.77
CA ASN A 78 2.63 9.78 -18.68
C ASN A 78 3.23 10.28 -17.38
N LEU A 79 2.53 10.04 -16.28
CA LEU A 79 3.04 10.23 -14.93
C LEU A 79 2.72 8.99 -14.11
N ILE A 80 3.72 8.39 -13.50
CA ILE A 80 3.55 7.32 -12.53
C ILE A 80 3.33 7.95 -11.15
N ILE A 81 2.26 7.54 -10.45
CA ILE A 81 2.08 7.83 -9.01
C ILE A 81 2.37 6.54 -8.24
N PHE A 82 3.45 6.56 -7.46
CA PHE A 82 3.89 5.39 -6.70
C PHE A 82 3.46 5.48 -5.24
N CYS A 83 2.74 4.46 -4.75
CA CYS A 83 2.17 4.39 -3.41
C CYS A 83 2.90 3.34 -2.57
N HIS A 84 3.49 3.78 -1.45
CA HIS A 84 4.21 2.90 -0.53
C HIS A 84 3.29 1.97 0.28
N GLY A 85 3.87 0.90 0.84
CA GLY A 85 3.21 -0.01 1.78
C GLY A 85 3.02 0.61 3.17
N MET A 86 2.19 -0.06 4.00
CA MET A 86 2.01 0.33 5.41
C MET A 86 3.31 0.13 6.20
N TRP A 87 3.55 0.99 7.19
CA TRP A 87 4.79 1.02 7.99
C TRP A 87 6.06 1.16 7.15
N SER A 88 5.94 1.90 6.05
CA SER A 88 7.02 2.26 5.16
C SER A 88 6.83 3.71 4.71
N SER A 89 7.78 4.27 3.96
CA SER A 89 7.72 5.62 3.37
C SER A 89 8.21 5.57 1.92
N ARG A 90 8.07 6.67 1.18
CA ARG A 90 8.60 6.77 -0.19
C ARG A 90 10.11 6.47 -0.28
N LYS A 91 10.87 6.76 0.80
CA LYS A 91 12.31 6.49 0.86
C LYS A 91 12.65 5.01 0.70
N ALA A 92 11.83 4.13 1.27
CA ALA A 92 12.05 2.69 1.18
C ALA A 92 11.84 2.12 -0.24
N TYR A 93 11.20 2.88 -1.13
CA TYR A 93 10.94 2.49 -2.52
C TYR A 93 11.77 3.30 -3.53
N MET A 94 12.90 3.88 -3.09
CA MET A 94 13.73 4.67 -3.98
C MET A 94 14.30 3.86 -5.15
N GLN A 95 14.58 2.57 -4.97
CA GLN A 95 14.99 1.68 -6.06
C GLN A 95 13.88 1.50 -7.10
N ASP A 96 12.64 1.23 -6.65
CA ASP A 96 11.46 1.11 -7.52
C ASP A 96 11.24 2.41 -8.31
N ILE A 97 11.26 3.55 -7.61
CA ILE A 97 11.13 4.88 -8.22
C ILE A 97 12.24 5.12 -9.26
N ALA A 98 13.49 4.81 -8.89
CA ALA A 98 14.64 4.99 -9.76
C ALA A 98 14.56 4.11 -11.02
N TYR A 99 14.09 2.86 -10.89
CA TYR A 99 13.87 1.99 -12.04
C TYR A 99 12.98 2.65 -13.09
N TYR A 100 11.81 3.16 -12.70
CA TYR A 100 10.91 3.82 -13.65
C TYR A 100 11.49 5.13 -14.21
N CYS A 101 12.21 5.91 -13.38
CA CYS A 101 12.86 7.14 -13.86
C CYS A 101 14.00 6.84 -14.85
N GLN A 102 14.75 5.77 -14.64
CA GLN A 102 15.80 5.33 -15.55
C GLN A 102 15.26 4.81 -16.88
N ASN A 103 14.01 4.30 -16.86
CA ASN A 103 13.27 3.86 -18.04
C ASN A 103 12.38 4.96 -18.65
N GLY A 104 12.72 6.23 -18.44
CA GLY A 104 12.12 7.37 -19.14
C GLY A 104 10.82 7.92 -18.56
N PHE A 105 10.33 7.41 -17.42
CA PHE A 105 9.12 7.92 -16.79
C PHE A 105 9.40 9.02 -15.78
N GLU A 106 8.46 9.91 -15.61
CA GLU A 106 8.39 10.79 -14.45
C GLU A 106 7.54 10.11 -13.35
N VAL A 107 8.02 10.14 -12.11
CA VAL A 107 7.38 9.48 -10.97
C VAL A 107 7.06 10.50 -9.89
N PHE A 108 5.81 10.56 -9.46
CA PHE A 108 5.39 11.22 -8.23
C PHE A 108 5.22 10.19 -7.12
N SER A 109 5.87 10.41 -5.99
CA SER A 109 5.67 9.59 -4.79
C SER A 109 5.53 10.48 -3.57
N TYR A 110 4.82 10.00 -2.55
CA TYR A 110 4.51 10.79 -1.36
C TYR A 110 4.49 9.90 -0.11
N ASP A 111 4.67 10.53 1.04
CA ASP A 111 4.46 9.89 2.33
C ASP A 111 2.98 10.07 2.71
N ALA A 112 2.30 8.97 3.06
CA ALA A 112 0.91 8.99 3.46
C ALA A 112 0.72 9.76 4.79
N TYR A 113 -0.52 10.01 5.18
CA TYR A 113 -0.86 10.71 6.41
C TYR A 113 -0.26 10.00 7.64
N GLY A 114 0.46 10.74 8.48
CA GLY A 114 1.14 10.20 9.68
C GLY A 114 2.36 9.34 9.39
N VAL A 115 2.93 9.46 8.18
CA VAL A 115 4.12 8.75 7.75
C VAL A 115 5.26 9.74 7.51
N ASP A 116 6.44 9.41 8.02
CA ASP A 116 7.74 10.06 7.84
C ASP A 116 7.67 11.60 7.80
N GLU A 117 7.82 12.25 6.64
CA GLU A 117 7.83 13.71 6.51
C GLU A 117 6.43 14.35 6.44
N SER A 118 5.38 13.56 6.25
CA SER A 118 4.00 14.05 6.23
C SER A 118 3.47 14.36 7.63
N GLU A 119 2.58 15.33 7.73
CA GLU A 119 1.91 15.66 8.98
C GLU A 119 0.96 14.54 9.43
N GLY A 120 0.66 14.53 10.74
CA GLY A 120 -0.24 13.61 11.40
C GLY A 120 0.45 12.86 12.53
N ASN A 121 -0.28 12.64 13.64
CA ASN A 121 0.26 11.96 14.82
C ASN A 121 0.09 10.44 14.74
N SER A 122 -0.60 9.95 13.73
CA SER A 122 -0.83 8.53 13.46
C SER A 122 -1.25 8.33 12.00
N ILE A 123 -1.21 7.11 11.51
CA ILE A 123 -1.77 6.77 10.18
C ILE A 123 -3.31 6.75 10.18
N VAL A 124 -3.95 6.94 11.32
CA VAL A 124 -5.40 7.02 11.57
C VAL A 124 -6.14 5.72 11.30
N GLY A 125 -5.91 5.11 10.16
CA GLY A 125 -6.55 3.86 9.70
C GLY A 125 -6.18 3.54 8.27
N LEU A 126 -6.56 2.35 7.82
CA LEU A 126 -6.21 1.86 6.48
C LEU A 126 -6.91 2.64 5.35
N GLY A 127 -8.13 3.15 5.60
CA GLY A 127 -8.84 3.99 4.65
C GLY A 127 -8.14 5.32 4.37
N MET A 128 -7.29 5.78 5.28
CA MET A 128 -6.56 7.05 5.12
C MET A 128 -5.53 6.99 3.98
N GLY A 129 -4.95 5.83 3.67
CA GLY A 129 -4.06 5.68 2.52
C GLY A 129 -4.76 5.94 1.19
N LEU A 130 -5.97 5.39 1.02
CA LEU A 130 -6.76 5.65 -0.18
C LEU A 130 -7.17 7.12 -0.29
N LYS A 131 -7.52 7.76 0.83
CA LYS A 131 -7.80 9.20 0.88
C LYS A 131 -6.58 10.05 0.56
N ALA A 132 -5.39 9.63 1.01
CA ALA A 132 -4.14 10.30 0.67
C ALA A 132 -3.84 10.21 -0.83
N LEU A 133 -4.04 9.05 -1.46
CA LEU A 133 -3.90 8.88 -2.90
C LEU A 133 -4.89 9.72 -3.69
N ASP A 134 -6.16 9.78 -3.27
CA ASP A 134 -7.17 10.65 -3.88
C ASP A 134 -6.72 12.12 -3.83
N SER A 135 -6.23 12.57 -2.66
CA SER A 135 -5.70 13.93 -2.51
C SER A 135 -4.45 14.18 -3.36
N ALA A 136 -3.57 13.18 -3.49
CA ALA A 136 -2.36 13.25 -4.32
C ALA A 136 -2.69 13.41 -5.80
N ILE A 137 -3.65 12.65 -6.32
CA ILE A 137 -4.11 12.73 -7.71
C ILE A 137 -4.76 14.09 -7.98
N ASN A 138 -5.62 14.57 -7.07
CA ASN A 138 -6.27 15.88 -7.20
C ASN A 138 -5.22 17.01 -7.19
N TYR A 139 -4.19 16.91 -6.34
CA TYR A 139 -3.08 17.86 -6.32
C TYR A 139 -2.31 17.85 -7.66
N VAL A 140 -1.91 16.68 -8.14
CA VAL A 140 -1.21 16.54 -9.42
C VAL A 140 -2.02 17.14 -10.56
N LYS A 141 -3.31 16.85 -10.63
CA LYS A 141 -4.22 17.40 -11.67
C LYS A 141 -4.47 18.90 -11.54
N SER A 142 -4.20 19.50 -10.39
CA SER A 142 -4.30 20.96 -10.20
C SER A 142 -3.09 21.73 -10.75
N ILE A 143 -2.02 21.03 -11.13
CA ILE A 143 -0.81 21.62 -11.70
C ILE A 143 -0.93 21.62 -13.22
N ASP A 144 -0.80 22.79 -13.88
CA ASP A 144 -1.00 22.91 -15.32
C ASP A 144 -0.11 21.97 -16.14
N ALA A 145 1.13 21.74 -15.72
CA ALA A 145 2.05 20.82 -16.40
C ALA A 145 1.63 19.34 -16.33
N TYR A 146 0.72 18.97 -15.42
CA TYR A 146 0.34 17.58 -15.18
C TYR A 146 -1.14 17.28 -15.41
N LYS A 147 -2.00 18.29 -15.55
CA LYS A 147 -3.47 18.13 -15.61
C LYS A 147 -3.96 17.18 -16.71
N ASP A 148 -3.25 17.17 -17.85
CA ASP A 148 -3.60 16.39 -19.03
C ASP A 148 -2.77 15.11 -19.21
N LYS A 149 -1.82 14.84 -18.30
CA LYS A 149 -1.01 13.61 -18.34
C LYS A 149 -1.86 12.38 -18.04
N ASN A 150 -1.54 11.28 -18.69
CA ASN A 150 -2.05 9.95 -18.34
C ASN A 150 -1.46 9.51 -17.00
N ILE A 151 -2.31 9.35 -16.01
CA ILE A 151 -1.87 8.88 -14.69
C ILE A 151 -1.88 7.35 -14.70
N ILE A 152 -0.75 6.79 -14.25
CA ILE A 152 -0.52 5.38 -13.98
C ILE A 152 -0.29 5.25 -12.48
N VAL A 153 -1.06 4.42 -11.79
CA VAL A 153 -0.89 4.24 -10.34
C VAL A 153 -0.25 2.89 -10.07
N ILE A 154 0.86 2.90 -9.35
CA ILE A 154 1.57 1.70 -8.89
C ILE A 154 1.57 1.70 -7.37
N GLY A 155 1.25 0.57 -6.75
CA GLY A 155 1.29 0.49 -5.30
C GLY A 155 1.61 -0.91 -4.78
N HIS A 156 2.33 -0.96 -3.65
CA HIS A 156 2.68 -2.18 -2.96
C HIS A 156 1.86 -2.34 -1.68
N SER A 157 1.34 -3.53 -1.41
CA SER A 157 0.64 -3.86 -0.16
C SER A 157 -0.53 -2.90 0.11
N TRP A 158 -0.43 -2.03 1.11
CA TRP A 158 -1.39 -0.96 1.37
C TRP A 158 -1.55 0.00 0.19
N GLY A 159 -0.43 0.39 -0.45
CA GLY A 159 -0.47 1.14 -1.70
C GLY A 159 -1.16 0.38 -2.83
N GLY A 160 -1.02 -0.95 -2.87
CA GLY A 160 -1.72 -1.83 -3.80
C GLY A 160 -3.25 -1.82 -3.59
N PHE A 161 -3.71 -1.84 -2.34
CA PHE A 161 -5.12 -1.62 -2.00
C PHE A 161 -5.60 -0.25 -2.51
N CYS A 162 -4.80 0.79 -2.28
CA CYS A 162 -5.12 2.13 -2.76
C CYS A 162 -5.22 2.17 -4.29
N ALA A 163 -4.25 1.59 -5.01
CA ALA A 163 -4.23 1.54 -6.48
C ALA A 163 -5.47 0.84 -7.06
N LEU A 164 -5.89 -0.29 -6.48
CA LEU A 164 -7.06 -1.03 -6.96
C LEU A 164 -8.40 -0.35 -6.66
N ASN A 165 -8.46 0.50 -5.65
CA ASN A 165 -9.71 1.11 -5.22
C ASN A 165 -9.86 2.57 -5.67
N ILE A 166 -8.75 3.25 -6.04
CA ILE A 166 -8.78 4.64 -6.50
C ILE A 166 -9.57 4.83 -7.80
N VAL A 167 -9.67 3.78 -8.61
CA VAL A 167 -10.39 3.78 -9.90
C VAL A 167 -11.87 4.14 -9.76
N LYS A 168 -12.45 4.00 -8.57
CA LYS A 168 -13.81 4.46 -8.25
C LYS A 168 -13.90 5.99 -8.23
N TYR A 169 -12.89 6.65 -7.71
CA TYR A 169 -12.84 8.11 -7.55
C TYR A 169 -12.26 8.81 -8.77
N HIS A 170 -11.40 8.12 -9.49
CA HIS A 170 -10.73 8.59 -10.71
C HIS A 170 -10.87 7.58 -11.86
N PRO A 171 -12.06 7.43 -12.43
CA PRO A 171 -12.32 6.40 -13.45
C PRO A 171 -11.53 6.61 -14.77
N ASN A 172 -10.94 7.79 -14.95
CA ASN A 172 -10.13 8.14 -16.13
C ASN A 172 -8.65 7.74 -15.99
N ILE A 173 -8.23 7.17 -14.86
CA ILE A 173 -6.90 6.57 -14.74
C ILE A 173 -6.78 5.47 -15.79
N LYS A 174 -5.67 5.46 -16.54
CA LYS A 174 -5.50 4.52 -17.65
C LYS A 174 -5.04 3.14 -17.18
N LYS A 175 -4.11 3.12 -16.22
CA LYS A 175 -3.50 1.88 -15.72
C LYS A 175 -3.33 1.90 -14.22
N VAL A 176 -3.58 0.76 -13.59
CA VAL A 176 -3.27 0.53 -12.18
C VAL A 176 -2.47 -0.76 -12.03
N ILE A 177 -1.40 -0.73 -11.25
CA ILE A 177 -0.55 -1.87 -10.95
C ILE A 177 -0.53 -2.07 -9.44
N ALA A 178 -0.83 -3.28 -8.99
CA ALA A 178 -0.89 -3.61 -7.58
C ALA A 178 -0.02 -4.82 -7.24
N LEU A 179 0.95 -4.61 -6.37
CA LEU A 179 1.92 -5.58 -5.91
C LEU A 179 1.51 -6.07 -4.52
N ALA A 180 1.28 -7.37 -4.36
CA ALA A 180 0.84 -7.99 -3.10
C ALA A 180 -0.34 -7.27 -2.43
N PRO A 181 -1.41 -6.87 -3.16
CA PRO A 181 -2.46 -6.04 -2.63
C PRO A 181 -3.42 -6.82 -1.73
N PHE A 182 -4.04 -6.14 -0.77
CA PHE A 182 -5.33 -6.58 -0.26
C PHE A 182 -6.50 -5.89 -0.99
N ILE A 183 -7.66 -6.54 -1.04
CA ILE A 183 -8.80 -6.07 -1.85
C ILE A 183 -9.77 -5.18 -1.06
N SER A 184 -9.80 -5.34 0.26
CA SER A 184 -10.57 -4.51 1.18
C SER A 184 -10.01 -4.63 2.60
N ILE A 185 -10.27 -3.62 3.42
CA ILE A 185 -9.84 -3.61 4.83
C ILE A 185 -10.37 -4.82 5.58
N ASN A 186 -11.64 -5.17 5.36
CA ASN A 186 -12.21 -6.36 6.01
C ASN A 186 -11.47 -7.66 5.67
N GLN A 187 -11.01 -7.83 4.42
CA GLN A 187 -10.34 -9.06 4.01
C GLN A 187 -8.91 -9.17 4.55
N VAL A 188 -8.14 -8.06 4.56
CA VAL A 188 -6.81 -8.10 5.16
C VAL A 188 -6.89 -8.35 6.67
N LEU A 189 -7.82 -7.70 7.37
CA LEU A 189 -8.03 -7.93 8.80
C LEU A 189 -8.42 -9.37 9.11
N LYS A 190 -9.27 -10.02 8.29
CA LYS A 190 -9.58 -11.45 8.43
C LYS A 190 -8.36 -12.35 8.28
N GLY A 191 -7.43 -11.98 7.42
CA GLY A 191 -6.15 -12.69 7.26
C GLY A 191 -5.20 -12.52 8.44
N MET A 192 -5.20 -11.33 9.08
CA MET A 192 -4.34 -10.99 10.21
C MET A 192 -4.85 -11.54 11.55
N LEU A 193 -6.16 -11.75 11.69
CA LEU A 193 -6.78 -12.23 12.92
C LEU A 193 -6.83 -13.76 12.98
N PRO A 194 -6.76 -14.37 14.18
CA PRO A 194 -7.05 -15.78 14.35
C PRO A 194 -8.41 -16.13 13.76
N LYS A 195 -8.55 -17.29 13.09
CA LYS A 195 -9.79 -17.68 12.39
C LYS A 195 -11.07 -17.51 13.23
N LYS A 196 -11.00 -17.87 14.53
CA LYS A 196 -12.14 -17.73 15.48
C LYS A 196 -12.53 -16.28 15.74
N LEU A 197 -11.62 -15.33 15.52
CA LEU A 197 -11.83 -13.89 15.72
C LEU A 197 -12.02 -13.13 14.38
N GLY A 198 -12.14 -13.82 13.26
CA GLY A 198 -12.32 -13.23 11.94
C GLY A 198 -13.55 -12.32 11.83
N PHE A 199 -14.60 -12.53 12.65
CA PHE A 199 -15.77 -11.66 12.72
C PHE A 199 -15.41 -10.24 13.25
N MET A 200 -14.37 -10.13 14.09
CA MET A 200 -13.90 -8.83 14.61
C MET A 200 -13.45 -7.87 13.50
N ALA A 201 -13.07 -8.41 12.33
CA ALA A 201 -12.72 -7.59 11.17
C ALA A 201 -13.85 -6.63 10.76
N TYR A 202 -15.11 -7.00 10.95
CA TYR A 202 -16.26 -6.11 10.69
C TYR A 202 -16.29 -4.94 11.65
N PHE A 203 -16.12 -5.19 12.95
CA PHE A 203 -16.10 -4.14 13.98
C PHE A 203 -14.91 -3.19 13.77
N ILE A 204 -13.72 -3.73 13.50
CA ILE A 204 -12.52 -2.92 13.22
C ILE A 204 -12.72 -2.08 11.95
N THR A 205 -13.33 -2.62 10.90
CA THR A 205 -13.65 -1.88 9.66
C THR A 205 -14.64 -0.75 9.93
N ILE A 206 -15.61 -0.96 10.84
CA ILE A 206 -16.54 0.09 11.26
C ILE A 206 -15.80 1.20 11.99
N ILE A 207 -14.85 0.89 12.88
CA ILE A 207 -14.00 1.90 13.55
C ILE A 207 -13.19 2.69 12.52
N ASP A 208 -12.58 2.00 11.56
CA ASP A 208 -11.83 2.62 10.47
C ASP A 208 -12.75 3.56 9.64
N PHE A 209 -13.99 3.14 9.36
CA PHE A 209 -14.98 3.97 8.67
C PHE A 209 -15.29 5.27 9.43
N PHE A 210 -15.50 5.23 10.74
CA PHE A 210 -15.75 6.45 11.52
C PHE A 210 -14.56 7.41 11.51
N LYS A 211 -13.34 6.88 11.31
CA LYS A 211 -12.11 7.69 11.24
C LYS A 211 -11.76 8.17 9.84
N CYS A 212 -11.94 7.33 8.83
CA CYS A 212 -11.47 7.57 7.46
C CYS A 212 -12.62 7.76 6.43
N GLY A 213 -13.88 7.58 6.84
CA GLY A 213 -15.04 7.71 5.97
C GLY A 213 -15.19 6.53 5.00
N PHE A 214 -15.87 6.79 3.88
CA PHE A 214 -16.21 5.76 2.89
C PHE A 214 -15.01 5.05 2.27
N TYR A 215 -13.82 5.65 2.30
CA TYR A 215 -12.58 5.01 1.83
C TYR A 215 -12.30 3.68 2.54
N SER A 216 -12.76 3.54 3.79
CA SER A 216 -12.64 2.28 4.55
C SER A 216 -13.53 1.14 4.07
N LEU A 217 -14.59 1.45 3.34
CA LEU A 217 -15.57 0.47 2.86
C LEU A 217 -15.30 0.00 1.43
N GLU A 218 -14.22 0.50 0.81
CA GLU A 218 -13.90 0.17 -0.57
C GLU A 218 -13.48 -1.28 -0.74
N ASN A 219 -13.83 -1.80 -1.91
CA ASN A 219 -13.57 -3.19 -2.26
C ASN A 219 -13.21 -3.30 -3.75
N ALA A 220 -11.97 -3.67 -4.01
CA ALA A 220 -11.41 -3.79 -5.36
C ALA A 220 -12.25 -4.69 -6.27
N LYS A 221 -12.85 -5.76 -5.75
CA LYS A 221 -13.75 -6.63 -6.54
C LYS A 221 -14.94 -5.87 -7.14
N LYS A 222 -15.51 -4.92 -6.39
CA LYS A 222 -16.63 -4.10 -6.86
C LYS A 222 -16.16 -2.99 -7.80
N ASN A 223 -15.03 -2.38 -7.48
CA ASN A 223 -14.52 -1.21 -8.20
C ASN A 223 -13.97 -1.61 -9.57
N LEU A 224 -13.18 -2.69 -9.64
CA LEU A 224 -12.62 -3.20 -10.89
C LEU A 224 -13.67 -3.70 -11.89
N LYS A 225 -14.83 -4.17 -11.42
CA LYS A 225 -15.95 -4.54 -12.32
C LYS A 225 -16.47 -3.38 -13.19
N LYS A 226 -16.25 -2.15 -12.74
CA LYS A 226 -16.72 -0.92 -13.42
C LYS A 226 -15.57 -0.13 -14.03
N TYR A 227 -14.36 -0.65 -13.93
CA TYR A 227 -13.18 0.03 -14.43
C TYR A 227 -12.90 -0.32 -15.87
N ASN A 228 -12.74 0.71 -16.71
CA ASN A 228 -12.49 0.57 -18.15
C ASN A 228 -11.01 0.68 -18.53
N GLY A 229 -10.14 1.06 -17.60
CA GLY A 229 -8.69 1.03 -17.80
C GLY A 229 -8.10 -0.34 -17.51
N ASP A 230 -6.79 -0.46 -17.65
CA ASP A 230 -6.07 -1.72 -17.48
C ASP A 230 -5.57 -1.89 -16.03
N ALA A 231 -5.76 -3.08 -15.48
CA ALA A 231 -5.24 -3.43 -14.15
C ALA A 231 -4.25 -4.62 -14.23
N TYR A 232 -3.09 -4.47 -13.60
CA TYR A 232 -2.13 -5.56 -13.43
C TYR A 232 -1.90 -5.84 -11.96
N ILE A 233 -2.15 -7.06 -11.53
CA ILE A 233 -2.07 -7.49 -10.14
C ILE A 233 -1.07 -8.63 -10.05
N ILE A 234 -0.02 -8.47 -9.25
CA ILE A 234 0.99 -9.51 -9.00
C ILE A 234 0.96 -9.87 -7.53
N HIS A 235 0.81 -11.15 -7.22
CA HIS A 235 0.74 -11.62 -5.84
C HIS A 235 1.39 -13.00 -5.69
N SER A 236 2.20 -13.16 -4.64
CA SER A 236 2.81 -14.46 -4.34
C SER A 236 1.82 -15.38 -3.63
N LEU A 237 1.86 -16.67 -4.00
CA LEU A 237 0.98 -17.67 -3.37
C LEU A 237 1.36 -17.92 -1.91
N ASP A 238 2.61 -17.68 -1.57
CA ASP A 238 3.23 -17.87 -0.24
C ASP A 238 3.31 -16.57 0.58
N ASP A 239 2.55 -15.52 0.19
CA ASP A 239 2.48 -14.26 0.94
C ASP A 239 1.96 -14.51 2.37
N ASN A 240 2.83 -14.23 3.34
CA ASN A 240 2.58 -14.44 4.77
C ASN A 240 2.00 -13.21 5.49
N MET A 241 1.97 -12.04 4.83
CA MET A 241 1.41 -10.80 5.37
C MET A 241 0.00 -10.52 4.84
N VAL A 242 -0.20 -10.66 3.53
CA VAL A 242 -1.50 -10.50 2.88
C VAL A 242 -1.93 -11.82 2.27
N ASN A 243 -2.79 -12.55 2.97
CA ASN A 243 -3.22 -13.88 2.54
C ASN A 243 -3.79 -13.85 1.11
N TYR A 244 -3.14 -14.56 0.19
CA TYR A 244 -3.50 -14.63 -1.22
C TYR A 244 -4.98 -15.06 -1.41
N ASN A 245 -5.41 -16.14 -0.74
CA ASN A 245 -6.74 -16.72 -0.95
C ASN A 245 -7.88 -15.79 -0.50
N LEU A 246 -7.64 -14.98 0.53
CA LEU A 246 -8.62 -14.00 1.03
C LEU A 246 -8.63 -12.69 0.22
N ASN A 247 -7.65 -12.47 -0.65
CA ASN A 247 -7.47 -11.24 -1.40
C ASN A 247 -7.42 -11.48 -2.91
N THR A 248 -6.25 -11.55 -3.52
CA THR A 248 -6.11 -11.70 -4.99
C THR A 248 -6.74 -12.99 -5.53
N GLY A 249 -6.71 -14.07 -4.76
CA GLY A 249 -7.41 -15.32 -5.11
C GLY A 249 -8.93 -15.13 -5.27
N LEU A 250 -9.53 -14.25 -4.43
CA LEU A 250 -10.95 -13.89 -4.59
C LEU A 250 -11.18 -13.03 -5.85
N LEU A 251 -10.24 -12.15 -6.22
CA LEU A 251 -10.34 -11.40 -7.48
C LEU A 251 -10.29 -12.36 -8.67
N LYS A 252 -9.30 -13.24 -8.71
CA LYS A 252 -9.13 -14.22 -9.80
C LYS A 252 -10.38 -15.08 -9.98
N LYS A 253 -10.99 -15.51 -8.88
CA LYS A 253 -12.24 -16.28 -8.89
C LYS A 253 -13.45 -15.48 -9.37
N ASN A 254 -13.53 -14.18 -9.08
CA ASN A 254 -14.72 -13.35 -9.34
C ASN A 254 -14.63 -12.47 -10.59
N LEU A 255 -13.43 -12.39 -11.20
CA LEU A 255 -13.16 -11.58 -12.40
C LEU A 255 -12.49 -12.40 -13.53
N PRO A 256 -12.93 -13.66 -13.80
CA PRO A 256 -12.19 -14.53 -14.74
C PRO A 256 -12.27 -14.06 -16.21
N ASN A 257 -13.24 -13.22 -16.55
CA ASN A 257 -13.54 -12.85 -17.94
C ASN A 257 -13.27 -11.36 -18.25
N TYR A 258 -12.55 -10.65 -17.37
CA TYR A 258 -12.22 -9.25 -17.61
C TYR A 258 -10.88 -9.16 -18.34
N SER A 259 -10.92 -8.90 -19.65
CA SER A 259 -9.73 -8.85 -20.52
C SER A 259 -8.74 -7.75 -20.17
N ASN A 260 -9.23 -6.68 -19.51
CA ASN A 260 -8.44 -5.56 -19.06
C ASN A 260 -7.86 -5.77 -17.63
N ILE A 261 -8.08 -6.92 -17.00
CA ILE A 261 -7.56 -7.23 -15.66
C ILE A 261 -6.63 -8.44 -15.75
N LEU A 262 -5.33 -8.18 -15.69
CA LEU A 262 -4.31 -9.22 -15.66
C LEU A 262 -3.96 -9.55 -14.21
N ILE A 263 -4.07 -10.83 -13.83
CA ILE A 263 -3.69 -11.32 -12.50
C ILE A 263 -2.60 -12.36 -12.65
N GLU A 264 -1.39 -12.02 -12.26
CA GLU A 264 -0.24 -12.92 -12.20
C GLU A 264 -0.02 -13.45 -10.79
N THR A 265 0.23 -14.73 -10.68
CA THR A 265 0.63 -15.39 -9.43
C THR A 265 2.07 -15.83 -9.54
N VAL A 266 2.85 -15.52 -8.52
CA VAL A 266 4.26 -15.93 -8.40
C VAL A 266 4.46 -16.81 -7.16
N ASN A 267 5.61 -17.46 -7.06
CA ASN A 267 6.00 -18.26 -5.90
C ASN A 267 7.33 -17.73 -5.37
N ASN A 268 7.66 -18.09 -4.13
CA ASN A 268 8.94 -17.78 -3.47
C ASN A 268 9.26 -16.28 -3.37
N LYS A 269 8.24 -15.43 -3.51
CA LYS A 269 8.37 -13.96 -3.41
C LYS A 269 7.80 -13.40 -2.11
N ILE A 270 7.13 -14.23 -1.31
CA ILE A 270 6.46 -13.87 -0.06
C ILE A 270 5.63 -12.59 -0.27
N HIS A 271 5.91 -11.51 0.47
CA HIS A 271 5.17 -10.24 0.36
C HIS A 271 5.79 -9.25 -0.65
N ASN A 272 6.86 -9.63 -1.36
CA ASN A 272 7.65 -8.73 -2.21
C ASN A 272 7.73 -9.22 -3.66
N PRO A 273 6.63 -9.24 -4.43
CA PRO A 273 6.62 -9.75 -5.79
C PRO A 273 7.48 -8.94 -6.78
N GLN A 274 7.87 -7.73 -6.41
CA GLN A 274 8.73 -6.85 -7.19
C GLN A 274 10.23 -7.20 -7.15
N TYR A 275 10.65 -8.09 -6.23
CA TYR A 275 12.04 -8.52 -6.13
C TYR A 275 12.26 -9.88 -6.81
N THR A 276 13.52 -10.19 -7.16
CA THR A 276 13.91 -11.54 -7.58
C THR A 276 13.75 -12.54 -6.42
N GLU A 277 13.62 -13.83 -6.72
CA GLU A 277 13.53 -14.86 -5.67
C GLU A 277 14.78 -14.87 -4.78
N ASN A 278 15.96 -14.67 -5.38
CA ASN A 278 17.22 -14.59 -4.63
C ASN A 278 17.23 -13.41 -3.67
N ALA A 279 16.79 -12.24 -4.12
CA ALA A 279 16.69 -11.06 -3.26
C ALA A 279 15.73 -11.30 -2.08
N VAL A 280 14.56 -11.87 -2.32
CA VAL A 280 13.61 -12.21 -1.25
C VAL A 280 14.21 -13.17 -0.23
N LYS A 281 14.97 -14.18 -0.69
CA LYS A 281 15.69 -15.11 0.20
C LYS A 281 16.69 -14.37 1.09
N LEU A 282 17.56 -13.54 0.49
CA LEU A 282 18.57 -12.74 1.21
C LEU A 282 17.95 -11.78 2.22
N LEU A 283 16.87 -11.09 1.84
CA LEU A 283 16.12 -10.19 2.72
C LEU A 283 15.53 -10.93 3.93
N ASN A 284 14.98 -12.13 3.72
CA ASN A 284 14.42 -12.94 4.81
C ASN A 284 15.51 -13.48 5.75
N GLU A 285 16.65 -13.93 5.21
CA GLU A 285 17.81 -14.36 6.00
C GLU A 285 18.33 -13.21 6.87
N TYR A 286 18.45 -12.00 6.29
CA TYR A 286 18.83 -10.81 7.02
C TYR A 286 17.84 -10.48 8.15
N LEU A 287 16.53 -10.48 7.88
CA LEU A 287 15.50 -10.19 8.87
C LEU A 287 15.47 -11.26 9.98
N ALA A 288 15.60 -12.54 9.64
CA ALA A 288 15.68 -13.62 10.62
C ALA A 288 16.90 -13.46 11.54
N LYS A 289 18.06 -13.13 10.97
CA LYS A 289 19.27 -12.82 11.74
C LYS A 289 19.04 -11.60 12.64
N LEU A 290 18.49 -10.51 12.10
CA LEU A 290 18.22 -9.29 12.85
C LEU A 290 17.33 -9.55 14.07
N HIS A 291 16.23 -10.29 13.89
CA HIS A 291 15.30 -10.61 14.98
C HIS A 291 15.87 -11.56 16.04
N SER A 292 16.91 -12.33 15.74
CA SER A 292 17.58 -13.22 16.69
C SER A 292 18.56 -12.51 17.60
N LEU A 293 18.90 -11.25 17.33
CA LEU A 293 19.92 -10.47 18.03
C LEU A 293 19.29 -9.55 19.10
N ASP A 294 20.09 -9.23 20.15
CA ASP A 294 19.77 -8.15 21.07
C ASP A 294 19.87 -6.78 20.40
N LEU A 295 19.30 -5.74 21.02
CA LEU A 295 19.20 -4.39 20.44
C LEU A 295 20.58 -3.79 20.05
N THR A 296 21.64 -4.09 20.77
CA THR A 296 23.00 -3.57 20.48
C THR A 296 23.53 -4.18 19.20
N LYS A 297 23.44 -5.50 19.09
CA LYS A 297 23.87 -6.25 17.89
C LYS A 297 22.97 -5.98 16.68
N GLN A 298 21.67 -5.70 16.89
CA GLN A 298 20.80 -5.24 15.81
C GLN A 298 21.29 -3.91 15.21
N LYS A 299 21.67 -2.95 16.06
CA LYS A 299 22.24 -1.67 15.61
C LYS A 299 23.54 -1.87 14.83
N GLU A 300 24.41 -2.72 15.32
CA GLU A 300 25.66 -3.05 14.64
C GLU A 300 25.41 -3.70 13.27
N LEU A 301 24.54 -4.72 13.20
CA LEU A 301 24.19 -5.37 11.93
C LEU A 301 23.60 -4.38 10.92
N LYS A 302 22.71 -3.48 11.36
CA LYS A 302 22.12 -2.44 10.49
C LYS A 302 23.15 -1.44 9.99
N SER A 303 24.18 -1.12 10.80
CA SER A 303 25.27 -0.22 10.36
C SER A 303 26.23 -0.85 9.35
N GLN A 304 26.35 -2.17 9.38
CA GLN A 304 27.25 -2.94 8.50
C GLN A 304 26.60 -3.42 7.21
N THR A 305 25.28 -3.56 7.19
CA THR A 305 24.55 -4.13 6.07
C THR A 305 23.43 -3.18 5.66
N ASN A 306 23.51 -2.65 4.44
CA ASN A 306 22.37 -1.94 3.87
C ASN A 306 21.32 -2.96 3.42
N PHE A 307 20.18 -2.98 4.13
CA PHE A 307 19.04 -3.84 3.79
C PHE A 307 18.60 -3.69 2.33
N HIS A 308 18.58 -2.47 1.82
CA HIS A 308 18.14 -2.17 0.45
C HIS A 308 19.10 -2.71 -0.61
N ASP A 309 20.39 -2.86 -0.31
CA ASP A 309 21.35 -3.42 -1.26
C ASP A 309 21.09 -4.91 -1.55
N LEU A 310 20.30 -5.59 -0.71
CA LEU A 310 19.89 -6.97 -0.92
C LEU A 310 18.71 -7.10 -1.87
N GLY A 311 18.03 -6.00 -2.20
CA GLY A 311 16.81 -5.97 -2.97
C GLY A 311 17.06 -5.81 -4.47
N GLU A 312 17.28 -6.91 -5.21
CA GLU A 312 17.31 -6.89 -6.66
C GLU A 312 15.89 -6.92 -7.23
N LEU A 313 15.55 -5.92 -8.08
CA LEU A 313 14.22 -5.75 -8.65
C LEU A 313 13.95 -6.68 -9.84
N ASP A 314 12.69 -7.11 -10.00
CA ASP A 314 12.15 -7.87 -11.12
C ASP A 314 10.90 -7.15 -11.65
N LEU A 315 11.10 -6.06 -12.39
CA LEU A 315 10.04 -5.14 -12.83
C LEU A 315 9.77 -5.14 -14.34
N ASP A 316 10.50 -5.92 -15.13
CA ASP A 316 10.40 -5.92 -16.60
C ASP A 316 8.99 -6.19 -17.13
N LYS A 317 8.23 -7.06 -16.46
CA LYS A 317 6.86 -7.35 -16.84
C LYS A 317 5.92 -6.18 -16.58
N ILE A 318 6.18 -5.43 -15.51
CA ILE A 318 5.42 -4.24 -15.16
C ILE A 318 5.68 -3.15 -16.18
N GLU A 319 6.93 -2.93 -16.53
CA GLU A 319 7.30 -1.96 -17.56
C GLU A 319 6.65 -2.28 -18.91
N LYS A 320 6.74 -3.54 -19.36
CA LYS A 320 6.05 -4.01 -20.59
C LYS A 320 4.54 -3.80 -20.54
N PHE A 321 3.91 -3.94 -19.37
CA PHE A 321 2.49 -3.63 -19.19
C PHE A 321 2.19 -2.14 -19.28
N ILE A 322 3.07 -1.31 -18.73
CA ILE A 322 2.93 0.16 -18.79
C ILE A 322 3.00 0.66 -20.24
N LEU A 323 3.90 0.10 -21.05
CA LEU A 323 4.18 0.53 -22.41
C LEU A 323 3.17 0.03 -23.45
N LYS A 324 2.37 -0.99 -23.16
CA LYS A 324 1.24 -1.43 -24.01
C LYS A 324 0.10 -0.42 -23.98
#